data_caf2f6e015a6ade0b225179b504144e1
#
_entry.id   caf2f6e015a6ade0b225179b504144e1
#
_cell.length_a   1.000
_cell.length_b   1.000
_cell.length_c   1.000
_cell.angle_alpha   90.00
_cell.angle_beta   90.00
_cell.angle_gamma   90.00
#
_symmetry.space_group_name_H-M   'P 1'
#
loop_
_entity.id
_entity.type
_entity.pdbx_description
1 polymer ?
#
loop_
_entity_poly.entity_id
_entity_poly.type
_entity_poly.pdbx_seq_one_letter_code
_entity_poly.pdbx_strand_id
1 'polypeptide(L)'
;MSDVSTDPARRGEHGPLRPIELATGAVLGGVTVGLVTIGSVVPLASALQLVAAVPLGLLAHRYRFRAVLTTTIAAALVTFVAAGLLPATGMAASATIGGIIGGVKRRGGGVVAVLGLALLAGLGWAAFSIGFLLVFSQARNLLFDTIRNTSEGVKDLAGRAPQLEPLGDGVAAVTEAMLRFWWIYVGGGVLFGTVLTALISWFVLGSVLDRLAWLPGTDRLDAPADDRPVAPLPVRMRAAGYRYPGARTDALTGIDLTVDVGEFVAVVGHNGSGKSTLTRLLAGLPPSSGTVERP
;
A
#
# COMPACT_ATOMS: atom_id res chain seq x y z
N MET A 1 46.38 0.85 4.63
CA MET A 1 45.51 -0.32 4.79
C MET A 1 44.22 0.22 5.44
N SER A 2 43.24 0.44 4.62
CA SER A 2 42.05 1.25 4.87
C SER A 2 41.03 0.50 5.73
N ASP A 3 40.68 1.15 6.80
CA ASP A 3 39.63 0.82 7.75
C ASP A 3 38.28 0.78 7.02
N VAL A 4 37.75 -0.42 6.82
CA VAL A 4 36.39 -0.60 6.31
C VAL A 4 35.42 -0.37 7.47
N SER A 5 34.97 0.86 7.62
CA SER A 5 33.92 1.23 8.58
C SER A 5 32.68 0.37 8.34
N THR A 6 32.50 -0.63 9.17
CA THR A 6 31.31 -1.48 9.22
C THR A 6 30.21 -0.75 9.97
N ASP A 7 29.53 0.19 9.29
CA ASP A 7 28.33 0.85 9.80
C ASP A 7 27.15 -0.16 9.79
N PRO A 8 26.65 -0.60 10.96
CA PRO A 8 25.55 -1.56 11.05
C PRO A 8 24.25 -1.02 10.48
N ALA A 9 24.06 0.31 10.41
CA ALA A 9 22.88 0.95 9.83
C ALA A 9 22.79 0.70 8.31
N ARG A 10 23.93 0.64 7.59
CA ARG A 10 23.97 0.36 6.16
C ARG A 10 23.75 -1.11 5.81
N ARG A 11 24.01 -2.05 6.72
CA ARG A 11 23.74 -3.50 6.49
C ARG A 11 22.26 -3.81 6.46
N GLY A 12 21.39 -3.01 7.11
CA GLY A 12 19.94 -3.20 7.12
C GLY A 12 19.25 -2.97 5.78
N GLU A 13 19.81 -2.10 4.92
CA GLU A 13 19.19 -1.74 3.64
C GLU A 13 19.43 -2.77 2.53
N HIS A 14 20.49 -3.57 2.60
CA HIS A 14 20.91 -4.51 1.54
C HIS A 14 20.68 -5.99 1.90
N GLY A 15 20.16 -6.28 3.08
CA GLY A 15 19.87 -7.64 3.53
C GLY A 15 18.66 -8.29 2.83
N PRO A 16 18.45 -9.63 2.99
CA PRO A 16 17.26 -10.32 2.49
C PRO A 16 15.99 -9.70 3.08
N LEU A 17 14.85 -9.88 2.39
CA LEU A 17 13.55 -9.40 2.88
C LEU A 17 13.17 -10.16 4.16
N ARG A 18 12.69 -9.43 5.14
CA ARG A 18 12.24 -10.02 6.41
C ARG A 18 10.89 -10.73 6.19
N PRO A 19 10.58 -11.81 6.92
CA PRO A 19 9.30 -12.50 6.81
C PRO A 19 8.09 -11.58 6.97
N ILE A 20 8.18 -10.59 7.86
CA ILE A 20 7.11 -9.61 8.09
C ILE A 20 6.90 -8.69 6.89
N GLU A 21 7.96 -8.29 6.17
CA GLU A 21 7.87 -7.48 4.95
C GLU A 21 7.16 -8.26 3.84
N LEU A 22 7.47 -9.57 3.71
CA LEU A 22 6.83 -10.45 2.74
C LEU A 22 5.36 -10.70 3.08
N ALA A 23 5.05 -10.99 4.35
CA ALA A 23 3.68 -11.22 4.79
C ALA A 23 2.80 -9.98 4.61
N THR A 24 3.29 -8.80 5.05
CA THR A 24 2.56 -7.53 4.87
C THR A 24 2.44 -7.17 3.38
N GLY A 25 3.50 -7.39 2.60
CA GLY A 25 3.48 -7.20 1.15
C GLY A 25 2.45 -8.11 0.47
N ALA A 26 2.37 -9.38 0.83
CA ALA A 26 1.37 -10.31 0.29
C ALA A 26 -0.07 -9.86 0.58
N VAL A 27 -0.36 -9.42 1.81
CA VAL A 27 -1.69 -8.94 2.19
C VAL A 27 -2.04 -7.65 1.45
N LEU A 28 -1.18 -6.62 1.51
CA LEU A 28 -1.46 -5.32 0.89
C LEU A 28 -1.43 -5.40 -0.65
N GLY A 29 -0.52 -6.21 -1.21
CA GLY A 29 -0.50 -6.51 -2.63
C GLY A 29 -1.76 -7.23 -3.07
N GLY A 30 -2.22 -8.24 -2.33
CA GLY A 30 -3.47 -8.96 -2.59
C GLY A 30 -4.71 -8.05 -2.56
N VAL A 31 -4.79 -7.13 -1.60
CA VAL A 31 -5.86 -6.11 -1.56
C VAL A 31 -5.81 -5.23 -2.81
N THR A 32 -4.62 -4.79 -3.22
CA THR A 32 -4.48 -3.97 -4.44
C THR A 32 -4.89 -4.75 -5.69
N VAL A 33 -4.49 -6.02 -5.82
CA VAL A 33 -4.92 -6.92 -6.92
C VAL A 33 -6.44 -7.00 -6.96
N GLY A 34 -7.08 -7.23 -5.82
CA GLY A 34 -8.56 -7.27 -5.72
C GLY A 34 -9.21 -5.97 -6.20
N LEU A 35 -8.73 -4.82 -5.71
CA LEU A 35 -9.26 -3.49 -6.07
C LEU A 35 -9.10 -3.21 -7.58
N VAL A 36 -7.93 -3.50 -8.14
CA VAL A 36 -7.66 -3.29 -9.57
C VAL A 36 -8.50 -4.24 -10.43
N THR A 37 -8.55 -5.53 -10.09
CA THR A 37 -9.28 -6.54 -10.85
C THR A 37 -10.78 -6.27 -10.82
N ILE A 38 -11.37 -6.06 -9.64
CA ILE A 38 -12.80 -5.76 -9.51
C ILE A 38 -13.14 -4.45 -10.24
N GLY A 39 -12.31 -3.41 -10.04
CA GLY A 39 -12.51 -2.11 -10.69
C GLY A 39 -12.35 -2.14 -12.21
N SER A 40 -11.65 -3.15 -12.77
CA SER A 40 -11.51 -3.31 -14.22
C SER A 40 -12.63 -4.14 -14.87
N VAL A 41 -13.22 -5.09 -14.12
CA VAL A 41 -14.25 -6.00 -14.63
C VAL A 41 -15.66 -5.45 -14.40
N VAL A 42 -15.88 -4.76 -13.28
CA VAL A 42 -17.20 -4.24 -12.88
C VAL A 42 -17.26 -2.74 -13.18
N PRO A 43 -18.03 -2.27 -14.16
CA PRO A 43 -18.07 -0.86 -14.59
C PRO A 43 -18.38 0.12 -13.43
N LEU A 44 -19.34 -0.22 -12.57
CA LEU A 44 -19.72 0.59 -11.40
C LEU A 44 -18.65 0.60 -10.30
N ALA A 45 -17.74 -0.36 -10.30
CA ALA A 45 -16.65 -0.47 -9.34
C ALA A 45 -15.34 0.20 -9.81
N SER A 46 -15.34 0.85 -10.97
CA SER A 46 -14.14 1.53 -11.53
C SER A 46 -13.54 2.57 -10.57
N ALA A 47 -14.35 3.20 -9.72
CA ALA A 47 -13.89 4.09 -8.66
C ALA A 47 -12.93 3.42 -7.66
N LEU A 48 -12.95 2.08 -7.50
CA LEU A 48 -12.01 1.36 -6.65
C LEU A 48 -10.56 1.49 -7.14
N GLN A 49 -10.36 1.69 -8.44
CA GLN A 49 -9.02 1.92 -8.99
C GLN A 49 -8.38 3.20 -8.48
N LEU A 50 -9.18 4.23 -8.13
CA LEU A 50 -8.67 5.49 -7.58
C LEU A 50 -8.04 5.33 -6.19
N VAL A 51 -8.46 4.32 -5.43
CA VAL A 51 -7.92 4.01 -4.11
C VAL A 51 -6.97 2.80 -4.10
N ALA A 52 -6.79 2.14 -5.24
CA ALA A 52 -5.93 0.96 -5.35
C ALA A 52 -4.44 1.25 -5.04
N ALA A 53 -4.00 2.52 -5.14
CA ALA A 53 -2.65 2.93 -4.77
C ALA A 53 -2.42 2.98 -3.25
N VAL A 54 -3.49 3.06 -2.42
CA VAL A 54 -3.39 3.26 -0.96
C VAL A 54 -2.70 2.11 -0.23
N PRO A 55 -3.04 0.82 -0.46
CA PRO A 55 -2.35 -0.28 0.22
C PRO A 55 -0.84 -0.31 -0.07
N LEU A 56 -0.45 -0.08 -1.32
CA LEU A 56 0.97 -0.01 -1.69
C LEU A 56 1.64 1.27 -1.17
N GLY A 57 0.89 2.36 -1.03
CA GLY A 57 1.34 3.58 -0.35
C GLY A 57 1.64 3.34 1.13
N LEU A 58 0.79 2.57 1.81
CA LEU A 58 1.02 2.16 3.19
C LEU A 58 2.27 1.26 3.32
N LEU A 59 2.46 0.33 2.37
CA LEU A 59 3.67 -0.51 2.31
C LEU A 59 4.92 0.34 2.10
N ALA A 60 4.88 1.32 1.18
CA ALA A 60 6.01 2.22 0.88
C ALA A 60 6.31 3.19 2.04
N HIS A 61 5.31 3.54 2.85
CA HIS A 61 5.49 4.36 4.04
C HIS A 61 6.24 3.59 5.15
N ARG A 62 5.93 2.30 5.34
CA ARG A 62 6.45 1.48 6.45
C ARG A 62 7.72 0.71 6.12
N TYR A 63 7.88 0.26 4.89
CA TYR A 63 8.94 -0.68 4.50
C TYR A 63 9.88 -0.13 3.44
N ARG A 64 10.97 -0.88 3.19
CA ARG A 64 12.01 -0.52 2.23
C ARG A 64 11.50 -0.61 0.79
N PHE A 65 12.12 0.15 -0.11
CA PHE A 65 11.79 0.15 -1.54
C PHE A 65 11.78 -1.27 -2.17
N ARG A 66 12.70 -2.14 -1.74
CA ARG A 66 12.78 -3.53 -2.23
C ARG A 66 11.52 -4.34 -1.90
N ALA A 67 10.93 -4.15 -0.72
CA ALA A 67 9.68 -4.82 -0.34
C ALA A 67 8.51 -4.33 -1.22
N VAL A 68 8.45 -3.03 -1.52
CA VAL A 68 7.44 -2.48 -2.43
C VAL A 68 7.62 -3.02 -3.84
N LEU A 69 8.86 -3.06 -4.35
CA LEU A 69 9.16 -3.56 -5.69
C LEU A 69 8.80 -5.03 -5.86
N THR A 70 9.23 -5.89 -4.92
CA THR A 70 8.90 -7.33 -4.98
C THR A 70 7.40 -7.59 -4.89
N THR A 71 6.70 -6.87 -4.00
CA THR A 71 5.23 -6.93 -3.90
C THR A 71 4.58 -6.47 -5.20
N THR A 72 5.05 -5.36 -5.79
CA THR A 72 4.51 -4.84 -7.06
C THR A 72 4.68 -5.84 -8.19
N ILE A 73 5.86 -6.44 -8.34
CA ILE A 73 6.12 -7.44 -9.38
C ILE A 73 5.20 -8.65 -9.19
N ALA A 74 5.15 -9.21 -7.98
CA ALA A 74 4.29 -10.35 -7.69
C ALA A 74 2.81 -10.04 -7.95
N ALA A 75 2.32 -8.89 -7.46
CA ALA A 75 0.94 -8.46 -7.64
C ALA A 75 0.60 -8.18 -9.13
N ALA A 76 1.53 -7.59 -9.90
CA ALA A 76 1.35 -7.37 -11.33
C ALA A 76 1.27 -8.69 -12.11
N LEU A 77 2.09 -9.68 -11.76
CA LEU A 77 2.02 -11.01 -12.36
C LEU A 77 0.70 -11.71 -12.03
N VAL A 78 0.25 -11.65 -10.78
CA VAL A 78 -1.06 -12.22 -10.38
C VAL A 78 -2.19 -11.53 -11.13
N THR A 79 -2.17 -10.18 -11.22
CA THR A 79 -3.17 -9.41 -11.97
C THR A 79 -3.15 -9.76 -13.45
N PHE A 80 -1.95 -9.94 -14.04
CA PHE A 80 -1.80 -10.34 -15.43
C PHE A 80 -2.45 -11.70 -15.72
N VAL A 81 -2.20 -12.68 -14.85
CA VAL A 81 -2.79 -14.03 -14.98
C VAL A 81 -4.31 -14.00 -14.76
N ALA A 82 -4.78 -13.23 -13.79
CA ALA A 82 -6.20 -13.19 -13.41
C ALA A 82 -7.07 -12.35 -14.35
N ALA A 83 -6.56 -11.23 -14.85
CA ALA A 83 -7.35 -10.21 -15.55
C ALA A 83 -6.72 -9.69 -16.85
N GLY A 84 -5.51 -10.13 -17.19
CA GLY A 84 -4.83 -9.78 -18.43
C GLY A 84 -3.92 -8.55 -18.35
N LEU A 85 -3.41 -8.13 -19.52
CA LEU A 85 -2.36 -7.11 -19.63
C LEU A 85 -2.82 -5.71 -19.18
N LEU A 86 -4.01 -5.28 -19.56
CA LEU A 86 -4.50 -3.93 -19.23
C LEU A 86 -4.64 -3.71 -17.71
N PRO A 87 -5.32 -4.57 -16.95
CA PRO A 87 -5.33 -4.45 -15.49
C PRO A 87 -3.94 -4.56 -14.86
N ALA A 88 -3.04 -5.36 -15.42
CA ALA A 88 -1.65 -5.46 -14.92
C ALA A 88 -0.87 -4.13 -15.09
N THR A 89 -1.08 -3.38 -16.18
CA THR A 89 -0.51 -2.04 -16.34
C THR A 89 -1.12 -1.05 -15.33
N GLY A 90 -2.44 -1.16 -15.07
CA GLY A 90 -3.13 -0.39 -14.02
C GLY A 90 -2.56 -0.69 -12.63
N MET A 91 -2.23 -1.95 -12.33
CA MET A 91 -1.54 -2.35 -11.11
C MET A 91 -0.18 -1.67 -10.98
N ALA A 92 0.63 -1.66 -12.05
CA ALA A 92 1.94 -1.00 -12.05
C ALA A 92 1.82 0.53 -11.86
N ALA A 93 0.83 1.15 -12.47
CA ALA A 93 0.53 2.58 -12.28
C ALA A 93 0.12 2.88 -10.82
N SER A 94 -0.76 2.07 -10.25
CA SER A 94 -1.17 2.19 -8.84
C SER A 94 0.02 2.03 -7.89
N ALA A 95 0.94 1.11 -8.18
CA ALA A 95 2.16 0.92 -7.42
C ALA A 95 3.10 2.12 -7.51
N THR A 96 3.23 2.73 -8.70
CA THR A 96 4.02 3.95 -8.90
C THR A 96 3.47 5.08 -8.03
N ILE A 97 2.15 5.31 -8.09
CA ILE A 97 1.48 6.35 -7.30
C ILE A 97 1.60 6.06 -5.80
N GLY A 98 1.33 4.82 -5.38
CA GLY A 98 1.46 4.40 -3.99
C GLY A 98 2.90 4.59 -3.47
N GLY A 99 3.90 4.19 -4.25
CA GLY A 99 5.32 4.38 -3.94
C GLY A 99 5.69 5.85 -3.75
N ILE A 100 5.21 6.74 -4.63
CA ILE A 100 5.40 8.20 -4.52
C ILE A 100 4.79 8.72 -3.22
N ILE A 101 3.50 8.44 -2.97
CA ILE A 101 2.77 8.98 -1.82
C ILE A 101 3.37 8.46 -0.51
N GLY A 102 3.61 7.14 -0.41
CA GLY A 102 4.20 6.54 0.77
C GLY A 102 5.62 7.05 1.05
N GLY A 103 6.43 7.19 -0.01
CA GLY A 103 7.79 7.75 0.09
C GLY A 103 7.82 9.21 0.51
N VAL A 104 6.93 10.05 -0.03
CA VAL A 104 6.81 11.47 0.34
C VAL A 104 6.33 11.61 1.78
N LYS A 105 5.29 10.89 2.19
CA LYS A 105 4.79 10.90 3.57
C LYS A 105 5.85 10.43 4.58
N ARG A 106 6.62 9.39 4.24
CA ARG A 106 7.72 8.91 5.08
C ARG A 106 8.80 9.98 5.32
N ARG A 107 9.02 10.85 4.34
CA ARG A 107 10.01 11.96 4.42
C ARG A 107 9.42 13.26 4.98
N GLY A 108 8.16 13.24 5.43
CA GLY A 108 7.48 14.44 5.92
C GLY A 108 7.13 15.46 4.83
N GLY A 109 7.16 15.05 3.57
CA GLY A 109 6.85 15.93 2.43
C GLY A 109 5.36 16.24 2.32
N GLY A 110 5.02 17.39 1.73
CA GLY A 110 3.66 17.87 1.52
C GLY A 110 3.06 17.44 0.18
N VAL A 111 1.79 17.82 -0.03
CA VAL A 111 1.03 17.53 -1.25
C VAL A 111 1.69 18.08 -2.53
N VAL A 112 2.40 19.21 -2.44
CA VAL A 112 3.10 19.82 -3.58
C VAL A 112 4.18 18.89 -4.14
N ALA A 113 4.93 18.21 -3.26
CA ALA A 113 5.93 17.22 -3.68
C ALA A 113 5.27 16.01 -4.37
N VAL A 114 4.10 15.57 -3.86
CA VAL A 114 3.33 14.49 -4.51
C VAL A 114 2.85 14.92 -5.88
N LEU A 115 2.31 16.14 -6.03
CA LEU A 115 1.86 16.66 -7.31
C LEU A 115 2.99 16.73 -8.34
N GLY A 116 4.16 17.24 -7.95
CA GLY A 116 5.32 17.31 -8.84
C GLY A 116 5.79 15.92 -9.31
N LEU A 117 5.88 14.96 -8.39
CA LEU A 117 6.25 13.58 -8.70
C LEU A 117 5.15 12.83 -9.48
N ALA A 118 3.87 13.09 -9.19
CA ALA A 118 2.75 12.52 -9.94
C ALA A 118 2.69 13.06 -11.37
N LEU A 119 3.00 14.34 -11.60
CA LEU A 119 3.13 14.90 -12.93
C LEU A 119 4.25 14.22 -13.72
N LEU A 120 5.42 14.05 -13.13
CA LEU A 120 6.54 13.35 -13.79
C LEU A 120 6.19 11.90 -14.10
N ALA A 121 5.59 11.18 -13.15
CA ALA A 121 5.13 9.80 -13.34
C ALA A 121 4.03 9.74 -14.42
N GLY A 122 3.08 10.68 -14.39
CA GLY A 122 2.00 10.79 -15.38
C GLY A 122 2.52 11.04 -16.78
N LEU A 123 3.53 11.89 -16.95
CA LEU A 123 4.21 12.08 -18.23
C LEU A 123 4.89 10.79 -18.72
N GLY A 124 5.55 10.05 -17.81
CA GLY A 124 6.14 8.75 -18.12
C GLY A 124 5.09 7.72 -18.57
N TRP A 125 3.98 7.61 -17.84
CA TRP A 125 2.88 6.73 -18.20
C TRP A 125 2.15 7.15 -19.47
N ALA A 126 2.00 8.45 -19.72
CA ALA A 126 1.46 8.98 -20.98
C ALA A 126 2.35 8.63 -22.16
N ALA A 127 3.67 8.87 -22.05
CA ALA A 127 4.64 8.51 -23.07
C ALA A 127 4.66 6.99 -23.33
N PHE A 128 4.62 6.18 -22.28
CA PHE A 128 4.51 4.72 -22.38
C PHE A 128 3.23 4.31 -23.13
N SER A 129 2.07 4.86 -22.76
CA SER A 129 0.78 4.54 -23.39
C SER A 129 0.74 4.93 -24.86
N ILE A 130 1.24 6.12 -25.20
CA ILE A 130 1.34 6.58 -26.59
C ILE A 130 2.30 5.66 -27.36
N GLY A 131 3.49 5.40 -26.82
CA GLY A 131 4.49 4.53 -27.43
C GLY A 131 3.96 3.11 -27.65
N PHE A 132 3.26 2.57 -26.66
CA PHE A 132 2.60 1.26 -26.77
C PHE A 132 1.59 1.22 -27.93
N LEU A 133 0.71 2.23 -28.05
CA LEU A 133 -0.27 2.32 -29.12
C LEU A 133 0.35 2.61 -30.48
N LEU A 134 1.51 3.25 -30.54
CA LEU A 134 2.26 3.43 -31.78
C LEU A 134 2.86 2.11 -32.30
N VAL A 135 3.44 1.31 -31.38
CA VAL A 135 4.06 0.02 -31.73
C VAL A 135 3.01 -1.05 -32.02
N PHE A 136 1.97 -1.13 -31.18
CA PHE A 136 0.92 -2.14 -31.30
C PHE A 136 -0.31 -1.59 -32.02
N SER A 137 -0.25 -1.57 -33.37
CA SER A 137 -1.33 -1.05 -34.21
C SER A 137 -2.69 -1.74 -33.99
N GLN A 138 -2.68 -3.04 -33.67
CA GLN A 138 -3.92 -3.77 -33.34
C GLN A 138 -4.60 -3.21 -32.08
N ALA A 139 -3.85 -2.92 -31.02
CA ALA A 139 -4.40 -2.32 -29.80
C ALA A 139 -4.96 -0.92 -30.07
N ARG A 140 -4.27 -0.12 -30.90
CA ARG A 140 -4.75 1.19 -31.32
C ARG A 140 -6.04 1.10 -32.14
N ASN A 141 -6.12 0.17 -33.10
CA ASN A 141 -7.31 -0.01 -33.91
C ASN A 141 -8.51 -0.45 -33.06
N LEU A 142 -8.31 -1.41 -32.13
CA LEU A 142 -9.35 -1.80 -31.17
C LEU A 142 -9.85 -0.63 -30.32
N LEU A 143 -8.96 0.25 -29.87
CA LEU A 143 -9.33 1.46 -29.13
C LEU A 143 -10.17 2.39 -30.02
N PHE A 144 -9.76 2.61 -31.28
CA PHE A 144 -10.48 3.47 -32.22
C PHE A 144 -11.85 2.92 -32.55
N ASP A 145 -11.96 1.61 -32.78
CA ASP A 145 -13.23 0.94 -33.05
C ASP A 145 -14.16 0.99 -31.83
N THR A 146 -13.63 0.81 -30.63
CA THR A 146 -14.40 0.97 -29.39
C THR A 146 -14.97 2.38 -29.24
N ILE A 147 -14.16 3.41 -29.51
CA ILE A 147 -14.59 4.82 -29.45
C ILE A 147 -15.67 5.09 -30.51
N ARG A 148 -15.50 4.62 -31.75
CA ARG A 148 -16.49 4.78 -32.83
C ARG A 148 -17.80 4.10 -32.50
N ASN A 149 -17.76 2.82 -32.13
CA ASN A 149 -18.96 2.04 -31.81
C ASN A 149 -19.73 2.67 -30.64
N THR A 150 -19.03 3.20 -29.63
CA THR A 150 -19.67 3.93 -28.52
C THR A 150 -20.35 5.21 -29.01
N SER A 151 -19.69 5.97 -29.88
CA SER A 151 -20.25 7.19 -30.45
C SER A 151 -21.46 6.92 -31.34
N GLU A 152 -21.41 5.89 -32.18
CA GLU A 152 -22.53 5.45 -33.02
C GLU A 152 -23.72 5.02 -32.16
N GLY A 153 -23.48 4.23 -31.08
CA GLY A 153 -24.54 3.85 -30.17
C GLY A 153 -25.22 5.03 -29.46
N VAL A 154 -24.42 6.07 -29.09
CA VAL A 154 -24.99 7.32 -28.53
C VAL A 154 -25.79 8.08 -29.58
N LYS A 155 -25.28 8.17 -30.81
CA LYS A 155 -25.95 8.84 -31.92
C LYS A 155 -27.29 8.16 -32.26
N ASP A 156 -27.32 6.83 -32.31
CA ASP A 156 -28.53 6.05 -32.53
C ASP A 156 -29.58 6.24 -31.42
N LEU A 157 -29.13 6.33 -30.17
CA LEU A 157 -30.03 6.61 -29.04
C LEU A 157 -30.58 8.04 -29.11
N ALA A 158 -29.72 9.01 -29.42
CA ALA A 158 -30.10 10.42 -29.58
C ALA A 158 -31.09 10.60 -30.75
N GLY A 159 -30.89 9.90 -31.85
CA GLY A 159 -31.78 9.94 -33.02
C GLY A 159 -33.19 9.44 -32.77
N ARG A 160 -33.43 8.73 -31.65
CA ARG A 160 -34.80 8.30 -31.27
C ARG A 160 -35.65 9.42 -30.68
N ALA A 161 -35.07 10.54 -30.32
CA ALA A 161 -35.77 11.69 -29.77
C ALA A 161 -35.22 12.98 -30.43
N PRO A 162 -36.09 13.72 -31.20
CA PRO A 162 -35.63 14.92 -31.96
C PRO A 162 -34.95 15.99 -31.10
N GLN A 163 -35.28 16.05 -29.81
CA GLN A 163 -34.69 17.01 -28.86
C GLN A 163 -33.23 16.65 -28.49
N LEU A 164 -32.81 15.39 -28.71
CA LEU A 164 -31.47 14.87 -28.37
C LEU A 164 -30.57 14.77 -29.61
N GLU A 165 -31.09 14.98 -30.81
CA GLU A 165 -30.32 14.91 -32.07
C GLU A 165 -29.07 15.83 -32.06
N PRO A 166 -29.12 17.09 -31.56
CA PRO A 166 -27.92 17.93 -31.48
C PRO A 166 -26.85 17.38 -30.55
N LEU A 167 -27.22 16.59 -29.54
CA LEU A 167 -26.26 15.91 -28.65
C LEU A 167 -25.56 14.77 -29.38
N GLY A 168 -26.28 14.02 -30.22
CA GLY A 168 -25.69 12.97 -31.07
C GLY A 168 -24.65 13.52 -32.03
N ASP A 169 -24.92 14.65 -32.70
CA ASP A 169 -23.99 15.30 -33.61
C ASP A 169 -22.79 15.91 -32.87
N GLY A 170 -23.01 16.46 -31.68
CA GLY A 170 -21.93 16.95 -30.82
C GLY A 170 -20.98 15.82 -30.38
N VAL A 171 -21.53 14.65 -30.01
CA VAL A 171 -20.72 13.47 -29.68
C VAL A 171 -19.92 12.99 -30.89
N ALA A 172 -20.51 12.97 -32.10
CA ALA A 172 -19.79 12.59 -33.31
C ALA A 172 -18.60 13.53 -33.61
N ALA A 173 -18.83 14.84 -33.51
CA ALA A 173 -17.76 15.84 -33.71
C ALA A 173 -16.61 15.69 -32.70
N VAL A 174 -16.94 15.48 -31.41
CA VAL A 174 -15.94 15.21 -30.37
C VAL A 174 -15.18 13.92 -30.65
N THR A 175 -15.86 12.88 -31.11
CA THR A 175 -15.25 11.59 -31.47
C THR A 175 -14.26 11.74 -32.61
N GLU A 176 -14.59 12.47 -33.67
CA GLU A 176 -13.65 12.76 -34.76
C GLU A 176 -12.43 13.52 -34.27
N ALA A 177 -12.62 14.52 -33.43
CA ALA A 177 -11.51 15.26 -32.82
C ALA A 177 -10.63 14.34 -31.94
N MET A 178 -11.24 13.46 -31.14
CA MET A 178 -10.52 12.46 -30.33
C MET A 178 -9.70 11.49 -31.18
N LEU A 179 -10.23 11.01 -32.28
CA LEU A 179 -9.53 10.10 -33.20
C LEU A 179 -8.42 10.82 -33.97
N ARG A 180 -8.64 12.06 -34.36
CA ARG A 180 -7.63 12.89 -35.06
C ARG A 180 -6.45 13.26 -34.14
N PHE A 181 -6.71 13.61 -32.89
CA PHE A 181 -5.73 14.04 -31.91
C PHE A 181 -5.59 13.01 -30.79
N TRP A 182 -5.72 11.73 -31.10
CA TRP A 182 -5.76 10.64 -30.13
C TRP A 182 -4.61 10.66 -29.10
N TRP A 183 -3.41 11.05 -29.54
CA TRP A 183 -2.24 11.13 -28.67
C TRP A 183 -2.36 12.21 -27.59
N ILE A 184 -3.07 13.32 -27.87
CA ILE A 184 -3.37 14.36 -26.86
C ILE A 184 -4.38 13.81 -25.86
N TYR A 185 -5.45 13.16 -26.34
CA TYR A 185 -6.50 12.65 -25.48
C TYR A 185 -6.03 11.49 -24.61
N VAL A 186 -5.28 10.55 -25.18
CA VAL A 186 -4.68 9.43 -24.43
C VAL A 186 -3.65 9.97 -23.44
N GLY A 187 -2.71 10.78 -23.89
CA GLY A 187 -1.66 11.34 -23.03
C GLY A 187 -2.23 12.23 -21.92
N GLY A 188 -3.12 13.16 -22.29
CA GLY A 188 -3.81 14.04 -21.35
C GLY A 188 -4.67 13.29 -20.35
N GLY A 189 -5.43 12.29 -20.81
CA GLY A 189 -6.25 11.44 -19.96
C GLY A 189 -5.45 10.63 -18.95
N VAL A 190 -4.34 10.03 -19.39
CA VAL A 190 -3.41 9.29 -18.50
C VAL A 190 -2.78 10.24 -17.48
N LEU A 191 -2.31 11.41 -17.92
CA LEU A 191 -1.71 12.41 -17.03
C LEU A 191 -2.71 12.90 -16.00
N PHE A 192 -3.89 13.32 -16.45
CA PHE A 192 -4.98 13.77 -15.56
C PHE A 192 -5.39 12.68 -14.57
N GLY A 193 -5.62 11.46 -15.05
CA GLY A 193 -5.99 10.31 -14.23
C GLY A 193 -4.92 9.99 -13.18
N THR A 194 -3.63 10.06 -13.54
CA THR A 194 -2.52 9.83 -12.61
C THR A 194 -2.49 10.88 -11.50
N VAL A 195 -2.62 12.15 -11.84
CA VAL A 195 -2.62 13.25 -10.86
C VAL A 195 -3.85 13.18 -9.97
N LEU A 196 -5.03 12.91 -10.53
CA LEU A 196 -6.27 12.76 -9.78
C LEU A 196 -6.19 11.59 -8.80
N THR A 197 -5.71 10.43 -9.26
CA THR A 197 -5.50 9.24 -8.41
C THR A 197 -4.50 9.54 -7.29
N ALA A 198 -3.42 10.26 -7.59
CA ALA A 198 -2.44 10.64 -6.59
C ALA A 198 -3.04 11.56 -5.52
N LEU A 199 -3.85 12.54 -5.91
CA LEU A 199 -4.54 13.43 -4.97
C LEU A 199 -5.51 12.67 -4.06
N ILE A 200 -6.40 11.86 -4.64
CA ILE A 200 -7.38 11.07 -3.89
C ILE A 200 -6.65 10.13 -2.92
N SER A 201 -5.65 9.40 -3.43
CA SER A 201 -4.88 8.45 -2.62
C SER A 201 -4.06 9.17 -1.52
N TRP A 202 -3.60 10.40 -1.74
CA TRP A 202 -2.92 11.21 -0.71
C TRP A 202 -3.83 11.48 0.49
N PHE A 203 -5.07 11.93 0.24
CA PHE A 203 -6.03 12.22 1.30
C PHE A 203 -6.50 10.94 2.01
N VAL A 204 -6.79 9.88 1.23
CA VAL A 204 -7.22 8.59 1.80
C VAL A 204 -6.11 7.98 2.66
N LEU A 205 -4.87 7.94 2.15
CA LEU A 205 -3.74 7.42 2.93
C LEU A 205 -3.47 8.29 4.17
N GLY A 206 -3.66 9.62 4.09
CA GLY A 206 -3.58 10.50 5.24
C GLY A 206 -4.56 10.08 6.34
N SER A 207 -5.84 9.99 5.98
CA SER A 207 -6.91 9.57 6.91
C SER A 207 -6.67 8.17 7.48
N VAL A 208 -6.12 7.24 6.70
CA VAL A 208 -5.77 5.89 7.17
C VAL A 208 -4.61 5.96 8.17
N LEU A 209 -3.55 6.71 7.88
CA LEU A 209 -2.41 6.85 8.78
C LEU A 209 -2.80 7.54 10.10
N ASP A 210 -3.63 8.58 10.04
CA ASP A 210 -4.13 9.28 11.23
C ASP A 210 -4.94 8.34 12.13
N ARG A 211 -5.77 7.48 11.53
CA ARG A 211 -6.53 6.46 12.27
C ARG A 211 -5.66 5.32 12.81
N LEU A 212 -4.54 5.01 12.15
CA LEU A 212 -3.59 4.01 12.61
C LEU A 212 -2.58 4.57 13.62
N ALA A 213 -2.42 5.88 13.73
CA ALA A 213 -1.47 6.51 14.63
C ALA A 213 -1.74 6.22 16.12
N TRP A 214 -2.98 5.92 16.48
CA TRP A 214 -3.37 5.54 17.84
C TRP A 214 -3.19 4.04 18.14
N LEU A 215 -3.04 3.20 17.09
CA LEU A 215 -2.69 1.80 17.31
C LEU A 215 -1.25 1.75 17.80
N PRO A 216 -1.01 1.19 18.99
CA PRO A 216 0.37 1.04 19.47
C PRO A 216 1.14 0.29 18.39
N GLY A 217 2.21 0.92 17.90
CA GLY A 217 3.08 0.32 16.89
C GLY A 217 3.59 -1.01 17.43
N THR A 218 3.08 -2.11 16.89
CA THR A 218 3.61 -3.46 17.13
C THR A 218 5.05 -3.58 16.64
N ASP A 219 5.55 -2.56 15.95
CA ASP A 219 6.89 -2.48 15.35
C ASP A 219 7.99 -2.02 16.33
N ARG A 220 7.69 -1.90 17.62
CA ARG A 220 8.75 -1.76 18.65
C ARG A 220 9.65 -3.00 18.80
N LEU A 221 9.39 -4.04 18.02
CA LEU A 221 10.34 -5.14 17.85
C LEU A 221 11.63 -4.70 17.10
N ASP A 222 11.61 -3.52 16.46
CA ASP A 222 12.77 -2.87 15.84
C ASP A 222 13.36 -1.73 16.71
N ALA A 223 13.02 -1.62 17.99
CA ALA A 223 13.85 -0.87 18.90
C ALA A 223 15.27 -1.48 18.81
N PRO A 224 16.33 -0.66 18.62
CA PRO A 224 17.68 -1.19 18.60
C PRO A 224 17.81 -2.08 19.82
N ALA A 225 18.16 -3.35 19.58
CA ALA A 225 18.46 -4.25 20.66
C ALA A 225 19.51 -3.53 21.50
N ASP A 226 19.20 -3.27 22.76
CA ASP A 226 20.19 -2.79 23.70
C ASP A 226 21.29 -3.87 23.64
N ASP A 227 22.45 -3.55 23.05
CA ASP A 227 23.54 -4.50 22.80
C ASP A 227 24.19 -5.02 24.11
N ARG A 228 23.56 -4.71 25.25
CA ARG A 228 23.95 -5.32 26.51
C ARG A 228 23.63 -6.81 26.44
N PRO A 229 24.58 -7.69 26.72
CA PRO A 229 24.33 -9.10 26.84
C PRO A 229 23.37 -9.31 28.04
N VAL A 230 22.07 -9.32 27.73
CA VAL A 230 21.06 -9.60 28.74
C VAL A 230 21.08 -11.12 28.94
N ALA A 231 21.60 -11.56 30.06
CA ALA A 231 21.34 -12.92 30.54
C ALA A 231 19.80 -13.02 30.71
N PRO A 232 19.10 -13.87 29.94
CA PRO A 232 17.63 -13.84 29.93
C PRO A 232 17.01 -14.34 31.23
N LEU A 233 17.79 -14.95 32.09
CA LEU A 233 17.35 -15.62 33.33
C LEU A 233 18.34 -15.40 34.47
N PRO A 234 17.92 -15.41 35.72
CA PRO A 234 16.53 -15.55 36.20
C PRO A 234 15.68 -14.29 35.99
N VAL A 235 14.38 -14.46 35.73
CA VAL A 235 13.41 -13.36 35.68
C VAL A 235 12.53 -13.43 36.92
N ARG A 236 12.39 -12.31 37.62
CA ARG A 236 11.51 -12.18 38.79
C ARG A 236 10.47 -11.10 38.57
N MET A 237 9.24 -11.46 38.64
CA MET A 237 8.10 -10.54 38.60
C MET A 237 7.48 -10.43 40.00
N ARG A 238 7.23 -9.21 40.45
CA ARG A 238 6.57 -8.94 41.74
C ARG A 238 5.40 -8.00 41.54
N ALA A 239 4.21 -8.47 41.83
CA ALA A 239 2.94 -7.77 41.68
C ALA A 239 2.83 -7.10 40.29
N ALA A 240 3.41 -7.71 39.25
CA ALA A 240 3.47 -7.15 37.94
C ALA A 240 2.11 -7.10 37.26
N GLY A 241 1.75 -5.94 36.76
CA GLY A 241 0.51 -5.74 36.01
C GLY A 241 0.76 -4.96 34.74
N TYR A 242 -0.16 -5.09 33.79
CA TYR A 242 -0.07 -4.36 32.53
C TYR A 242 -1.44 -3.94 32.03
N ARG A 243 -1.54 -2.65 31.70
CA ARG A 243 -2.68 -2.05 31.03
C ARG A 243 -2.27 -1.48 29.69
N TYR A 244 -2.97 -1.89 28.63
CA TYR A 244 -2.75 -1.29 27.32
C TYR A 244 -3.20 0.17 27.30
N PRO A 245 -2.48 1.06 26.62
CA PRO A 245 -2.90 2.45 26.44
C PRO A 245 -4.33 2.54 25.90
N GLY A 246 -5.20 3.29 26.58
CA GLY A 246 -6.60 3.45 26.22
C GLY A 246 -7.54 2.32 26.65
N ALA A 247 -7.03 1.24 27.25
CA ALA A 247 -7.87 0.17 27.79
C ALA A 247 -8.48 0.56 29.15
N ARG A 248 -9.75 0.17 29.38
CA ARG A 248 -10.46 0.40 30.64
C ARG A 248 -10.14 -0.66 31.71
N THR A 249 -9.61 -1.80 31.31
CA THR A 249 -9.30 -2.93 32.18
C THR A 249 -7.85 -3.34 32.02
N ASP A 250 -7.27 -3.87 33.08
CA ASP A 250 -5.92 -4.42 33.07
C ASP A 250 -5.90 -5.74 32.29
N ALA A 251 -4.89 -5.94 31.46
CA ALA A 251 -4.64 -7.20 30.76
C ALA A 251 -3.95 -8.23 31.68
N LEU A 252 -3.21 -7.74 32.68
CA LEU A 252 -2.61 -8.52 33.74
C LEU A 252 -2.65 -7.72 35.05
N THR A 253 -2.87 -8.39 36.17
CA THR A 253 -2.91 -7.75 37.49
C THR A 253 -2.22 -8.64 38.51
N GLY A 254 -1.23 -8.06 39.23
CA GLY A 254 -0.63 -8.67 40.41
C GLY A 254 0.05 -10.00 40.14
N ILE A 255 0.79 -10.13 39.05
CA ILE A 255 1.49 -11.38 38.72
C ILE A 255 2.81 -11.46 39.48
N ASP A 256 2.93 -12.53 40.27
CA ASP A 256 4.15 -12.95 40.94
C ASP A 256 4.68 -14.21 40.23
N LEU A 257 5.85 -14.13 39.62
CA LEU A 257 6.45 -15.24 38.89
C LEU A 257 7.97 -15.16 38.98
N THR A 258 8.61 -16.26 39.26
CA THR A 258 10.06 -16.44 39.17
C THR A 258 10.34 -17.52 38.14
N VAL A 259 11.25 -17.28 37.23
CA VAL A 259 11.73 -18.26 36.23
C VAL A 259 13.26 -18.33 36.38
N ASP A 260 13.74 -19.47 36.82
CA ASP A 260 15.17 -19.72 37.05
C ASP A 260 15.85 -20.32 35.82
N VAL A 261 17.19 -20.29 35.80
CA VAL A 261 17.99 -20.86 34.72
C VAL A 261 17.73 -22.35 34.57
N GLY A 262 17.36 -22.81 33.38
CA GLY A 262 17.06 -24.20 33.08
C GLY A 262 15.62 -24.64 33.43
N GLU A 263 14.79 -23.72 33.94
CA GLU A 263 13.40 -24.01 34.23
C GLU A 263 12.54 -23.94 32.94
N PHE A 264 11.58 -24.87 32.83
CA PHE A 264 10.58 -24.86 31.78
C PHE A 264 9.22 -24.49 32.36
N VAL A 265 8.68 -23.37 31.95
CA VAL A 265 7.38 -22.85 32.41
C VAL A 265 6.38 -22.86 31.27
N ALA A 266 5.28 -23.60 31.43
CA ALA A 266 4.16 -23.63 30.52
C ALA A 266 3.05 -22.68 30.97
N VAL A 267 2.69 -21.69 30.11
CA VAL A 267 1.58 -20.77 30.39
C VAL A 267 0.33 -21.24 29.66
N VAL A 268 -0.66 -21.70 30.40
CA VAL A 268 -1.94 -22.23 29.89
C VAL A 268 -3.11 -21.32 30.30
N GLY A 269 -4.17 -21.31 29.50
CA GLY A 269 -5.40 -20.55 29.79
C GLY A 269 -6.21 -20.27 28.52
N HIS A 270 -7.46 -19.83 28.71
CA HIS A 270 -8.38 -19.48 27.61
C HIS A 270 -7.92 -18.26 26.81
N ASN A 271 -8.56 -18.02 25.66
CA ASN A 271 -8.28 -16.82 24.86
C ASN A 271 -8.68 -15.55 25.64
N GLY A 272 -7.80 -14.54 25.63
CA GLY A 272 -8.00 -13.31 26.38
C GLY A 272 -7.48 -13.34 27.84
N SER A 273 -6.93 -14.46 28.34
CA SER A 273 -6.42 -14.57 29.72
C SER A 273 -5.07 -13.87 29.98
N GLY A 274 -4.56 -13.09 29.03
CA GLY A 274 -3.32 -12.33 29.22
C GLY A 274 -2.02 -13.08 28.91
N LYS A 275 -2.04 -14.32 28.40
CA LYS A 275 -0.82 -15.12 28.08
C LYS A 275 0.19 -14.37 27.22
N SER A 276 -0.28 -13.79 26.12
CA SER A 276 0.58 -13.03 25.22
C SER A 276 1.14 -11.76 25.86
N THR A 277 0.39 -11.16 26.79
CA THR A 277 0.85 -10.00 27.55
C THR A 277 1.93 -10.39 28.55
N LEU A 278 1.74 -11.53 29.24
CA LEU A 278 2.74 -12.09 30.14
C LEU A 278 4.05 -12.43 29.40
N THR A 279 3.96 -13.07 28.24
CA THR A 279 5.13 -13.37 27.40
C THR A 279 5.84 -12.09 26.98
N ARG A 280 5.12 -11.02 26.65
CA ARG A 280 5.72 -9.72 26.32
C ARG A 280 6.41 -9.06 27.52
N LEU A 281 5.83 -9.15 28.71
CA LEU A 281 6.46 -8.68 29.94
C LEU A 281 7.76 -9.45 30.22
N LEU A 282 7.75 -10.77 30.03
CA LEU A 282 8.95 -11.62 30.14
C LEU A 282 10.00 -11.25 29.08
N ALA A 283 9.57 -10.86 27.87
CA ALA A 283 10.44 -10.47 26.76
C ALA A 283 10.95 -9.01 26.80
N GLY A 284 10.57 -8.20 27.82
CA GLY A 284 11.12 -6.85 27.95
C GLY A 284 10.12 -5.71 27.93
N LEU A 285 8.82 -5.97 27.77
CA LEU A 285 7.80 -4.93 27.89
C LEU A 285 7.82 -4.37 29.33
N PRO A 286 7.92 -3.04 29.55
CA PRO A 286 7.85 -2.47 30.89
C PRO A 286 6.45 -2.68 31.49
N PRO A 287 6.33 -3.11 32.79
CA PRO A 287 5.06 -3.25 33.46
C PRO A 287 4.40 -1.89 33.68
N SER A 288 3.05 -1.85 33.72
CA SER A 288 2.29 -0.67 34.16
C SER A 288 2.24 -0.54 35.68
N SER A 289 2.38 -1.65 36.40
CA SER A 289 2.46 -1.71 37.85
C SER A 289 3.34 -2.89 38.28
N GLY A 290 3.89 -2.82 39.50
CA GLY A 290 4.84 -3.81 40.00
C GLY A 290 6.22 -3.72 39.36
N THR A 291 7.02 -4.77 39.53
CA THR A 291 8.40 -4.81 39.00
C THR A 291 8.67 -6.10 38.23
N VAL A 292 9.54 -5.98 37.21
CA VAL A 292 10.11 -7.11 36.48
C VAL A 292 11.62 -6.96 36.51
N GLU A 293 12.26 -7.78 37.32
CA GLU A 293 13.71 -7.81 37.47
C GLU A 293 14.30 -8.85 36.51
N ARG A 294 15.35 -8.45 35.81
CA ARG A 294 16.16 -9.28 34.92
C ARG A 294 17.61 -9.06 35.26
N PRO A 295 18.51 -10.06 35.07
CA PRO A 295 19.93 -9.90 35.29
C PRO A 295 20.51 -8.82 34.42
#